data_11f79ef4a2c41e02a5290bd3c0e1f3e4
#
_entry.id   11f79ef4a2c41e02a5290bd3c0e1f3e4
#
_cell.length_a   1.000
_cell.length_b   1.000
_cell.length_c   1.000
_cell.angle_alpha   90.00
_cell.angle_beta   90.00
_cell.angle_gamma   90.00
#
_symmetry.space_group_name_H-M   'P 1'
#
loop_
_entity.id
_entity.type
_entity.pdbx_description
1 polymer ?
#
loop_
_entity_poly.entity_id
_entity_poly.type
_entity_poly.pdbx_seq_one_letter_code
_entity_poly.pdbx_strand_id
1 'polypeptide(L)'
;MRLGLYLNLYGTPDERPQLADAVEQARLAEQAGFEWVVLGERHLHRPGYHEILTSMTWLAAHTSRIGIATAGIVAPLYDPVVLAETLAHIDVLSGGRLTAGFVLGYRPEEFALYGVTQAERVARFEEGLEILTRLWTSEEVTYDGKFTSIQEAYLSPRPVQTPRPRLWNGGRVSAVLERTARMCDGWTTSFNELDADLPAKIAEYLSYPQGAGSLGREVILCREGYCAPTTQDARQALEEPLRDLYDAYTGWKRTSTDAARYTQGWDEIADRSVIGSPAQCADRLAHYKEMGADGIILRIQPPGMPQSEALKAIESFGNL
;
A
#
# COMPACT_ATOMS: atom_id res chain seq x y z
N MET A 1 17.03 -4.23 -5.06
CA MET A 1 15.57 -3.99 -5.04
C MET A 1 15.21 -3.16 -3.81
N ARG A 2 14.35 -2.15 -3.93
CA ARG A 2 13.88 -1.39 -2.76
C ARG A 2 12.83 -2.21 -2.01
N LEU A 3 12.94 -2.29 -0.68
CA LEU A 3 12.03 -3.08 0.16
C LEU A 3 11.09 -2.17 0.95
N GLY A 4 9.82 -2.50 0.99
CA GLY A 4 8.81 -1.92 1.87
C GLY A 4 8.29 -2.97 2.85
N LEU A 5 8.06 -2.59 4.09
CA LEU A 5 7.42 -3.42 5.09
C LEU A 5 5.94 -3.08 5.20
N TYR A 6 5.05 -4.00 4.85
CA TYR A 6 3.63 -3.82 5.10
C TYR A 6 3.30 -4.09 6.56
N LEU A 7 2.87 -3.05 7.26
CA LEU A 7 2.46 -3.16 8.66
C LEU A 7 1.01 -3.61 8.78
N ASN A 8 0.81 -4.65 9.55
CA ASN A 8 -0.51 -5.21 9.78
C ASN A 8 -1.12 -4.59 11.04
N LEU A 9 -1.90 -3.53 10.86
CA LEU A 9 -2.51 -2.76 11.95
C LEU A 9 -3.97 -3.16 12.18
N TYR A 10 -4.23 -4.44 12.39
CA TYR A 10 -5.57 -4.87 12.79
C TYR A 10 -5.53 -5.91 13.90
N GLY A 11 -6.59 -5.94 14.70
CA GLY A 11 -6.78 -6.90 15.76
C GLY A 11 -8.22 -7.35 15.88
N THR A 12 -8.47 -8.42 16.61
CA THR A 12 -9.82 -8.83 17.00
C THR A 12 -10.42 -7.79 17.97
N PRO A 13 -11.75 -7.78 18.18
CA PRO A 13 -12.38 -6.86 19.13
C PRO A 13 -11.78 -6.91 20.55
N ASP A 14 -11.20 -8.05 20.92
CA ASP A 14 -10.59 -8.29 22.23
C ASP A 14 -9.07 -7.99 22.25
N GLU A 15 -8.44 -7.87 21.08
CA GLU A 15 -7.03 -7.51 20.95
C GLU A 15 -6.92 -6.02 20.64
N ARG A 16 -6.29 -5.28 21.53
CA ARG A 16 -5.87 -3.92 21.21
C ARG A 16 -4.78 -4.02 20.16
N PRO A 17 -4.95 -3.39 19.00
CA PRO A 17 -3.90 -3.33 18.01
C PRO A 17 -2.65 -2.74 18.64
N GLN A 18 -1.52 -3.44 18.47
CA GLN A 18 -0.28 -3.11 19.14
C GLN A 18 0.47 -2.05 18.32
N LEU A 19 0.06 -0.78 18.43
CA LEU A 19 0.80 0.32 17.80
C LEU A 19 2.27 0.36 18.25
N ALA A 20 2.55 -0.10 19.47
CA ALA A 20 3.93 -0.26 19.95
C ALA A 20 4.72 -1.27 19.11
N ASP A 21 4.12 -2.42 18.77
CA ASP A 21 4.73 -3.45 17.93
C ASP A 21 4.99 -2.91 16.51
N ALA A 22 4.06 -2.13 15.97
CA ALA A 22 4.24 -1.49 14.66
C ALA A 22 5.41 -0.49 14.67
N VAL A 23 5.58 0.28 15.74
CA VAL A 23 6.72 1.19 15.90
C VAL A 23 8.03 0.40 16.02
N GLU A 24 8.05 -0.70 16.77
CA GLU A 24 9.23 -1.57 16.88
C GLU A 24 9.61 -2.14 15.52
N GLN A 25 8.65 -2.70 14.78
CA GLN A 25 8.88 -3.19 13.42
C GLN A 25 9.38 -2.09 12.48
N ALA A 26 8.78 -0.89 12.52
CA ALA A 26 9.18 0.23 11.69
C ALA A 26 10.61 0.68 11.96
N ARG A 27 11.03 0.74 13.24
CA ARG A 27 12.39 1.09 13.63
C ARG A 27 13.39 0.03 13.22
N LEU A 28 13.04 -1.24 13.38
CA LEU A 28 13.88 -2.35 12.94
C LEU A 28 14.01 -2.36 11.42
N ALA A 29 12.92 -2.16 10.67
CA ALA A 29 12.95 -2.03 9.21
C ALA A 29 13.83 -0.85 8.75
N GLU A 30 13.75 0.30 9.47
CA GLU A 30 14.63 1.44 9.22
C GLU A 30 16.12 1.10 9.42
N GLN A 31 16.44 0.31 10.44
CA GLN A 31 17.81 -0.17 10.70
C GLN A 31 18.26 -1.20 9.67
N ALA A 32 17.36 -2.06 9.26
CA ALA A 32 17.58 -3.11 8.27
C ALA A 32 17.62 -2.60 6.81
N GLY A 33 17.44 -1.28 6.58
CA GLY A 33 17.57 -0.67 5.26
C GLY A 33 16.33 -0.76 4.38
N PHE A 34 15.16 -1.03 4.95
CA PHE A 34 13.91 -0.91 4.20
C PHE A 34 13.66 0.55 3.81
N GLU A 35 13.13 0.74 2.60
CA GLU A 35 12.80 2.07 2.05
C GLU A 35 11.52 2.64 2.68
N TRP A 36 10.51 1.80 2.90
CA TRP A 36 9.20 2.22 3.39
C TRP A 36 8.63 1.30 4.46
N VAL A 37 7.88 1.89 5.39
CA VAL A 37 6.76 1.22 6.06
C VAL A 37 5.48 1.56 5.33
N VAL A 38 4.62 0.56 5.11
CA VAL A 38 3.44 0.69 4.24
C VAL A 38 2.20 0.26 4.99
N LEU A 39 1.16 1.09 4.96
CA LEU A 39 -0.11 0.80 5.59
C LEU A 39 -1.21 0.56 4.55
N GLY A 40 -2.17 -0.28 4.92
CA GLY A 40 -3.40 -0.46 4.17
C GLY A 40 -4.59 0.10 4.92
N GLU A 41 -5.68 0.35 4.21
CA GLU A 41 -6.91 0.89 4.77
C GLU A 41 -8.06 -0.08 4.64
N ARG A 42 -8.86 -0.14 5.70
CA ARG A 42 -10.15 -0.85 5.70
C ARG A 42 -11.03 -0.28 6.79
N HIS A 43 -12.21 0.20 6.40
CA HIS A 43 -13.13 0.85 7.32
C HIS A 43 -14.13 -0.13 7.92
N LEU A 44 -14.43 0.10 9.22
CA LEU A 44 -15.53 -0.53 9.96
C LEU A 44 -15.64 -2.04 9.72
N HIS A 45 -14.51 -2.71 9.74
CA HIS A 45 -14.34 -4.13 9.49
C HIS A 45 -14.13 -4.89 10.81
N ARG A 46 -14.46 -6.18 10.83
CA ARG A 46 -14.06 -7.12 11.88
C ARG A 46 -13.16 -8.20 11.26
N PRO A 47 -11.93 -8.35 11.75
CA PRO A 47 -11.24 -7.58 12.79
C PRO A 47 -11.06 -6.11 12.42
N GLY A 48 -10.96 -5.23 13.44
CA GLY A 48 -10.85 -3.78 13.24
C GLY A 48 -9.50 -3.37 12.65
N TYR A 49 -9.49 -2.39 11.76
CA TYR A 49 -8.29 -1.71 11.29
C TYR A 49 -8.13 -0.37 11.99
N HIS A 50 -6.88 0.04 12.23
CA HIS A 50 -6.59 1.39 12.66
C HIS A 50 -6.91 2.39 11.56
N GLU A 51 -7.29 3.58 11.99
CA GLU A 51 -7.44 4.71 11.09
C GLU A 51 -6.05 5.05 10.49
N ILE A 52 -5.99 5.10 9.15
CA ILE A 52 -4.73 5.09 8.42
C ILE A 52 -3.93 6.38 8.61
N LEU A 53 -4.57 7.57 8.55
CA LEU A 53 -3.90 8.86 8.58
C LEU A 53 -3.30 9.16 9.95
N THR A 54 -4.01 8.82 11.04
CA THR A 54 -3.47 8.93 12.40
C THR A 54 -2.35 7.93 12.66
N SER A 55 -2.45 6.72 12.11
CA SER A 55 -1.38 5.72 12.19
C SER A 55 -0.12 6.16 11.45
N MET A 56 -0.25 6.76 10.26
CA MET A 56 0.87 7.37 9.53
C MET A 56 1.55 8.47 10.35
N THR A 57 0.76 9.35 10.97
CA THR A 57 1.27 10.43 11.82
C THR A 57 2.04 9.86 13.01
N TRP A 58 1.51 8.82 13.65
CA TRP A 58 2.16 8.13 14.76
C TRP A 58 3.51 7.52 14.35
N LEU A 59 3.56 6.82 13.23
CA LEU A 59 4.80 6.24 12.70
C LEU A 59 5.81 7.32 12.31
N ALA A 60 5.37 8.42 11.69
CA ALA A 60 6.22 9.55 11.33
C ALA A 60 6.93 10.14 12.54
N ALA A 61 6.22 10.25 13.68
CA ALA A 61 6.78 10.76 14.94
C ALA A 61 7.76 9.80 15.65
N HIS A 62 7.71 8.49 15.32
CA HIS A 62 8.50 7.46 15.99
C HIS A 62 9.64 6.88 15.14
N THR A 63 9.80 7.36 13.90
CA THR A 63 10.84 6.97 12.94
C THR A 63 11.58 8.22 12.44
N SER A 64 12.74 8.05 11.83
CA SER A 64 13.60 9.19 11.46
C SER A 64 13.93 9.27 9.96
N ARG A 65 14.05 8.14 9.27
CA ARG A 65 14.52 8.07 7.89
C ARG A 65 13.60 7.28 6.97
N ILE A 66 12.98 6.20 7.49
CA ILE A 66 12.15 5.32 6.68
C ILE A 66 10.95 6.07 6.10
N GLY A 67 10.64 5.84 4.83
CA GLY A 67 9.48 6.41 4.17
C GLY A 67 8.17 5.90 4.79
N ILE A 68 7.16 6.75 4.81
CA ILE A 68 5.80 6.43 5.28
C ILE A 68 4.90 6.36 4.04
N ALA A 69 4.46 5.16 3.71
CA ALA A 69 3.68 4.93 2.50
C ALA A 69 2.32 4.27 2.77
N THR A 70 1.43 4.34 1.80
CA THR A 70 0.17 3.60 1.83
C THR A 70 -0.01 2.74 0.57
N ALA A 71 -0.70 1.58 0.75
CA ALA A 71 -1.11 0.74 -0.38
C ALA A 71 -2.49 0.08 -0.06
N GLY A 72 -3.57 0.93 -0.01
CA GLY A 72 -3.64 2.37 -0.21
C GLY A 72 -4.91 2.94 0.40
N ILE A 73 -4.93 4.25 0.44
CA ILE A 73 -6.08 5.04 0.90
C ILE A 73 -7.24 4.89 -0.09
N VAL A 74 -8.45 4.65 0.42
CA VAL A 74 -9.67 4.56 -0.42
C VAL A 74 -10.14 6.00 -0.73
N ALA A 75 -9.43 6.67 -1.63
CA ALA A 75 -9.60 8.10 -1.91
C ALA A 75 -11.06 8.56 -2.13
N PRO A 76 -11.94 7.78 -2.81
CA PRO A 76 -13.33 8.21 -3.01
C PRO A 76 -14.17 8.39 -1.75
N LEU A 77 -13.72 7.90 -0.60
CA LEU A 77 -14.41 8.01 0.68
C LEU A 77 -14.06 9.30 1.44
N TYR A 78 -13.07 10.05 0.98
CA TYR A 78 -12.59 11.26 1.64
C TYR A 78 -13.07 12.54 0.94
N ASP A 79 -13.24 13.58 1.73
CA ASP A 79 -13.22 14.95 1.22
C ASP A 79 -11.80 15.26 0.73
N PRO A 80 -11.61 15.68 -0.54
CA PRO A 80 -10.28 15.85 -1.12
C PRO A 80 -9.50 17.02 -0.51
N VAL A 81 -10.16 18.04 0.02
CA VAL A 81 -9.50 19.17 0.67
C VAL A 81 -8.94 18.73 2.02
N VAL A 82 -9.74 18.06 2.84
CA VAL A 82 -9.32 17.53 4.13
C VAL A 82 -8.20 16.51 3.96
N LEU A 83 -8.29 15.66 2.93
CA LEU A 83 -7.24 14.68 2.63
C LEU A 83 -5.94 15.36 2.22
N ALA A 84 -6.01 16.41 1.37
CA ALA A 84 -4.85 17.17 0.94
C ALA A 84 -4.15 17.86 2.12
N GLU A 85 -4.91 18.50 3.03
CA GLU A 85 -4.39 19.13 4.25
C GLU A 85 -3.71 18.10 5.15
N THR A 86 -4.40 16.99 5.44
CA THR A 86 -3.88 15.97 6.36
C THR A 86 -2.59 15.34 5.82
N LEU A 87 -2.55 14.98 4.54
CA LEU A 87 -1.35 14.39 3.94
C LEU A 87 -0.21 15.41 3.84
N ALA A 88 -0.48 16.68 3.58
CA ALA A 88 0.54 17.73 3.64
C ALA A 88 1.14 17.88 5.03
N HIS A 89 0.32 17.81 6.08
CA HIS A 89 0.80 17.81 7.47
C HIS A 89 1.64 16.57 7.80
N ILE A 90 1.23 15.39 7.34
CA ILE A 90 2.04 14.16 7.50
C ILE A 90 3.39 14.30 6.80
N ASP A 91 3.43 14.93 5.63
CA ASP A 91 4.67 15.18 4.91
C ASP A 91 5.60 16.12 5.70
N VAL A 92 5.06 17.21 6.23
CA VAL A 92 5.81 18.14 7.10
C VAL A 92 6.30 17.44 8.36
N LEU A 93 5.44 16.72 9.08
CA LEU A 93 5.78 16.05 10.34
C LEU A 93 6.81 14.93 10.14
N SER A 94 6.77 14.27 8.98
CA SER A 94 7.77 13.26 8.63
C SER A 94 9.06 13.83 8.08
N GLY A 95 9.12 15.12 7.75
CA GLY A 95 10.29 15.75 7.09
C GLY A 95 10.44 15.32 5.64
N GLY A 96 9.32 15.17 4.90
CA GLY A 96 9.33 14.83 3.47
C GLY A 96 9.47 13.35 3.17
N ARG A 97 8.97 12.47 4.05
CA ARG A 97 9.05 11.01 3.88
C ARG A 97 7.75 10.36 3.40
N LEU A 98 6.72 11.16 3.08
CA LEU A 98 5.42 10.67 2.64
C LEU A 98 5.46 10.12 1.21
N THR A 99 4.84 8.96 1.00
CA THR A 99 4.38 8.46 -0.31
C THR A 99 2.89 8.10 -0.19
N ALA A 100 2.03 8.84 -0.86
CA ALA A 100 0.59 8.64 -0.77
C ALA A 100 0.10 7.65 -1.83
N GLY A 101 -0.23 6.43 -1.43
CA GLY A 101 -0.79 5.42 -2.31
C GLY A 101 -2.30 5.34 -2.18
N PHE A 102 -3.01 5.28 -3.28
CA PHE A 102 -4.46 5.34 -3.36
C PHE A 102 -5.07 4.11 -4.03
N VAL A 103 -6.32 3.84 -3.73
CA VAL A 103 -7.14 2.79 -4.37
C VAL A 103 -8.57 3.28 -4.55
N LEU A 104 -9.29 2.65 -5.49
CA LEU A 104 -10.70 2.97 -5.72
C LEU A 104 -11.66 2.43 -4.64
N GLY A 105 -11.23 1.45 -3.86
CA GLY A 105 -12.16 0.68 -3.03
C GLY A 105 -13.04 -0.28 -3.85
N TYR A 106 -13.54 -1.31 -3.18
CA TYR A 106 -14.36 -2.35 -3.83
C TYR A 106 -15.53 -2.84 -2.98
N ARG A 107 -15.59 -2.51 -1.69
CA ARG A 107 -16.61 -3.01 -0.77
C ARG A 107 -17.83 -2.08 -0.75
N PRO A 108 -19.01 -2.54 -1.25
CA PRO A 108 -20.22 -1.70 -1.25
C PRO A 108 -20.62 -1.20 0.15
N GLU A 109 -20.35 -2.01 1.17
CA GLU A 109 -20.67 -1.69 2.56
C GLU A 109 -19.89 -0.46 3.05
N GLU A 110 -18.60 -0.32 2.69
CA GLU A 110 -17.81 0.86 3.03
C GLU A 110 -18.38 2.12 2.39
N PHE A 111 -18.70 2.06 1.10
CA PHE A 111 -19.31 3.19 0.40
C PHE A 111 -20.64 3.61 1.02
N ALA A 112 -21.50 2.64 1.36
CA ALA A 112 -22.79 2.91 1.99
C ALA A 112 -22.64 3.61 3.35
N LEU A 113 -21.66 3.18 4.18
CA LEU A 113 -21.40 3.77 5.50
C LEU A 113 -20.90 5.21 5.41
N TYR A 114 -20.15 5.55 4.37
CA TYR A 114 -19.65 6.91 4.14
C TYR A 114 -20.61 7.77 3.30
N GLY A 115 -21.79 7.25 2.94
CA GLY A 115 -22.76 7.98 2.12
C GLY A 115 -22.30 8.26 0.69
N VAL A 116 -21.35 7.49 0.19
CA VAL A 116 -20.78 7.64 -1.15
C VAL A 116 -21.39 6.60 -2.09
N THR A 117 -21.84 7.02 -3.25
CA THR A 117 -22.33 6.12 -4.30
C THR A 117 -21.16 5.38 -4.94
N GLN A 118 -21.08 4.05 -4.79
CA GLN A 118 -19.98 3.26 -5.34
C GLN A 118 -19.79 3.42 -6.86
N ALA A 119 -20.85 3.65 -7.61
CA ALA A 119 -20.78 3.90 -9.05
C ALA A 119 -20.00 5.19 -9.39
N GLU A 120 -19.93 6.14 -8.49
CA GLU A 120 -19.20 7.40 -8.65
C GLU A 120 -17.71 7.32 -8.28
N ARG A 121 -17.26 6.18 -7.73
CA ARG A 121 -15.91 6.06 -7.17
C ARG A 121 -14.78 6.45 -8.11
N VAL A 122 -14.92 6.18 -9.40
CA VAL A 122 -13.89 6.54 -10.40
C VAL A 122 -13.83 8.06 -10.58
N ALA A 123 -14.96 8.70 -10.78
CA ALA A 123 -15.03 10.16 -10.97
C ALA A 123 -14.60 10.92 -9.71
N ARG A 124 -15.01 10.44 -8.51
CA ARG A 124 -14.54 11.00 -7.23
C ARG A 124 -13.04 10.83 -7.01
N PHE A 125 -12.50 9.70 -7.41
CA PHE A 125 -11.05 9.44 -7.34
C PHE A 125 -10.27 10.42 -8.22
N GLU A 126 -10.67 10.55 -9.48
CA GLU A 126 -9.96 11.41 -10.45
C GLU A 126 -10.07 12.89 -10.06
N GLU A 127 -11.26 13.36 -9.71
CA GLU A 127 -11.48 14.71 -9.21
C GLU A 127 -10.70 14.98 -7.91
N GLY A 128 -10.73 14.02 -6.97
CA GLY A 128 -10.04 14.16 -5.70
C GLY A 128 -8.52 14.23 -5.85
N LEU A 129 -7.92 13.40 -6.70
CA LEU A 129 -6.47 13.46 -6.96
C LEU A 129 -6.05 14.74 -7.68
N GLU A 130 -6.89 15.25 -8.58
CA GLU A 130 -6.63 16.52 -9.26
C GLU A 130 -6.64 17.68 -8.27
N ILE A 131 -7.66 17.76 -7.41
CA ILE A 131 -7.77 18.79 -6.35
C ILE A 131 -6.56 18.72 -5.42
N LEU A 132 -6.26 17.54 -4.90
CA LEU A 132 -5.12 17.29 -4.00
C LEU A 132 -3.80 17.75 -4.63
N THR A 133 -3.55 17.37 -5.87
CA THR A 133 -2.34 17.76 -6.59
C THR A 133 -2.26 19.28 -6.78
N ARG A 134 -3.36 19.93 -7.17
CA ARG A 134 -3.42 21.38 -7.33
C ARG A 134 -3.16 22.11 -6.02
N LEU A 135 -3.79 21.69 -4.92
CA LEU A 135 -3.58 22.28 -3.59
C LEU A 135 -2.13 22.19 -3.13
N TRP A 136 -1.43 21.12 -3.49
CA TRP A 136 -0.02 20.94 -3.13
C TRP A 136 0.95 21.76 -3.98
N THR A 137 0.60 22.03 -5.25
CA THR A 137 1.53 22.59 -6.23
C THR A 137 1.25 24.03 -6.64
N SER A 138 0.01 24.51 -6.43
CA SER A 138 -0.40 25.86 -6.78
C SER A 138 -0.44 26.79 -5.57
N GLU A 139 -0.26 28.09 -5.76
CA GLU A 139 -0.33 29.08 -4.70
C GLU A 139 -1.78 29.27 -4.22
N GLU A 140 -2.69 29.34 -5.17
CA GLU A 140 -4.12 29.49 -4.95
C GLU A 140 -4.87 28.55 -5.90
N VAL A 141 -5.96 27.98 -5.46
CA VAL A 141 -6.79 27.06 -6.23
C VAL A 141 -8.24 27.52 -6.24
N THR A 142 -8.75 27.74 -7.44
CA THR A 142 -10.18 27.77 -7.73
C THR A 142 -10.51 26.55 -8.59
N TYR A 143 -11.51 25.79 -8.20
CA TYR A 143 -11.92 24.56 -8.86
C TYR A 143 -13.44 24.41 -8.80
N ASP A 144 -14.06 24.13 -9.94
CA ASP A 144 -15.50 23.87 -10.05
C ASP A 144 -15.71 22.47 -10.61
N GLY A 145 -15.76 21.48 -9.69
CA GLY A 145 -15.91 20.07 -10.01
C GLY A 145 -17.34 19.57 -9.91
N LYS A 146 -17.50 18.28 -10.19
CA LYS A 146 -18.80 17.61 -10.03
C LYS A 146 -19.17 17.38 -8.57
N PHE A 147 -18.20 17.11 -7.72
CA PHE A 147 -18.39 16.73 -6.32
C PHE A 147 -17.87 17.79 -5.35
N THR A 148 -16.90 18.59 -5.77
CA THR A 148 -16.23 19.57 -4.91
C THR A 148 -16.03 20.88 -5.66
N SER A 149 -16.43 22.00 -5.04
CA SER A 149 -16.14 23.35 -5.53
C SER A 149 -15.27 24.09 -4.53
N ILE A 150 -14.23 24.76 -5.02
CA ILE A 150 -13.23 25.49 -4.24
C ILE A 150 -13.10 26.88 -4.84
N GLN A 151 -13.09 27.92 -3.99
CA GLN A 151 -12.90 29.30 -4.39
C GLN A 151 -11.71 29.90 -3.65
N GLU A 152 -10.71 30.37 -4.41
CA GLU A 152 -9.55 31.12 -3.92
C GLU A 152 -8.89 30.51 -2.67
N ALA A 153 -8.76 29.16 -2.65
CA ALA A 153 -8.20 28.43 -1.52
C ALA A 153 -6.69 28.27 -1.66
N TYR A 154 -5.98 28.36 -0.55
CA TYR A 154 -4.56 28.06 -0.46
C TYR A 154 -4.28 27.09 0.69
N LEU A 155 -3.34 26.19 0.45
CA LEU A 155 -2.93 25.21 1.45
C LEU A 155 -1.76 25.73 2.28
N SER A 156 -1.88 25.69 3.62
CA SER A 156 -0.80 26.07 4.54
C SER A 156 -0.82 25.19 5.80
N PRO A 157 0.29 24.49 6.16
CA PRO A 157 1.52 24.40 5.37
C PRO A 157 1.36 23.55 4.10
N ARG A 158 2.19 23.81 3.10
CA ARG A 158 2.36 22.90 1.96
C ARG A 158 3.27 21.75 2.32
N PRO A 159 3.25 20.64 1.56
CA PRO A 159 4.26 19.60 1.69
C PRO A 159 5.69 20.15 1.60
N VAL A 160 6.63 19.52 2.29
CA VAL A 160 8.07 19.88 2.15
C VAL A 160 8.68 19.26 0.91
N GLN A 161 8.11 18.18 0.40
CA GLN A 161 8.54 17.57 -0.86
C GLN A 161 8.17 18.47 -2.05
N THR A 162 9.11 18.69 -2.97
CA THR A 162 8.92 19.55 -4.14
C THR A 162 9.02 18.73 -5.42
N PRO A 163 8.07 18.84 -6.36
CA PRO A 163 6.89 19.73 -6.33
C PRO A 163 5.77 19.23 -5.41
N ARG A 164 5.77 17.96 -4.99
CA ARG A 164 4.78 17.31 -4.13
C ARG A 164 5.25 15.92 -3.66
N PRO A 165 4.61 15.31 -2.66
CA PRO A 165 4.79 13.90 -2.33
C PRO A 165 4.49 12.98 -3.52
N ARG A 166 5.16 11.81 -3.56
CA ARG A 166 4.87 10.78 -4.56
C ARG A 166 3.47 10.23 -4.41
N LEU A 167 2.85 9.93 -5.54
CA LEU A 167 1.53 9.32 -5.63
C LEU A 167 1.64 7.91 -6.23
N TRP A 168 1.15 6.92 -5.51
CA TRP A 168 0.95 5.58 -6.04
C TRP A 168 -0.54 5.31 -6.24
N ASN A 169 -0.86 4.41 -7.18
CA ASN A 169 -2.22 3.89 -7.34
C ASN A 169 -2.21 2.38 -7.46
N GLY A 170 -3.11 1.74 -6.70
CA GLY A 170 -3.23 0.29 -6.64
C GLY A 170 -4.36 -0.28 -7.47
N GLY A 171 -4.09 -1.41 -8.11
CA GLY A 171 -5.08 -2.18 -8.86
C GLY A 171 -4.49 -2.98 -9.99
N ARG A 172 -5.35 -3.71 -10.75
CA ARG A 172 -4.85 -4.72 -11.69
C ARG A 172 -5.51 -4.73 -13.07
N VAL A 173 -6.56 -3.93 -13.28
CA VAL A 173 -7.26 -3.87 -14.56
C VAL A 173 -6.70 -2.74 -15.42
N SER A 174 -6.72 -2.88 -16.74
CA SER A 174 -6.17 -1.92 -17.70
C SER A 174 -6.56 -0.46 -17.41
N ALA A 175 -7.84 -0.22 -17.08
CA ALA A 175 -8.30 1.11 -16.73
C ALA A 175 -7.64 1.71 -15.47
N VAL A 176 -7.12 0.88 -14.55
CA VAL A 176 -6.33 1.34 -13.40
C VAL A 176 -4.90 1.63 -13.83
N LEU A 177 -4.30 0.79 -14.67
CA LEU A 177 -2.94 0.99 -15.19
C LEU A 177 -2.84 2.29 -15.98
N GLU A 178 -3.82 2.55 -16.88
CA GLU A 178 -3.92 3.80 -17.63
C GLU A 178 -4.05 5.02 -16.71
N ARG A 179 -4.98 4.96 -15.75
CA ARG A 179 -5.19 6.04 -14.77
C ARG A 179 -3.93 6.30 -13.96
N THR A 180 -3.25 5.24 -13.53
CA THR A 180 -1.99 5.35 -12.79
C THR A 180 -0.93 6.08 -13.62
N ALA A 181 -0.74 5.69 -14.88
CA ALA A 181 0.21 6.35 -15.78
C ALA A 181 -0.13 7.84 -15.97
N ARG A 182 -1.42 8.19 -16.04
CA ARG A 182 -1.89 9.55 -16.25
C ARG A 182 -1.82 10.44 -15.00
N MET A 183 -2.06 9.91 -13.81
CA MET A 183 -2.30 10.71 -12.60
C MET A 183 -1.29 10.47 -11.46
N CYS A 184 -0.53 9.39 -11.50
CA CYS A 184 0.33 8.97 -10.41
C CYS A 184 1.77 8.71 -10.86
N ASP A 185 2.66 8.45 -9.90
CA ASP A 185 4.09 8.24 -10.11
C ASP A 185 4.48 6.77 -10.04
N GLY A 186 3.59 5.91 -9.56
CA GLY A 186 3.85 4.48 -9.43
C GLY A 186 2.59 3.65 -9.37
N TRP A 187 2.71 2.43 -9.88
CA TRP A 187 1.69 1.40 -9.81
C TRP A 187 2.03 0.38 -8.73
N THR A 188 1.08 0.12 -7.82
CA THR A 188 1.20 -0.96 -6.84
C THR A 188 0.31 -2.13 -7.21
N THR A 189 0.84 -3.35 -7.13
CA THR A 189 0.05 -4.57 -7.36
C THR A 189 -0.77 -4.94 -6.13
N SER A 190 -1.67 -5.91 -6.26
CA SER A 190 -2.25 -6.59 -5.10
C SER A 190 -1.38 -7.77 -4.66
N PHE A 191 -1.50 -8.18 -3.38
CA PHE A 191 -0.73 -9.31 -2.82
C PHE A 191 -1.02 -10.65 -3.53
N ASN A 192 -2.16 -10.78 -4.16
CA ASN A 192 -2.59 -11.98 -4.89
C ASN A 192 -2.41 -11.87 -6.42
N GLU A 193 -1.58 -10.96 -6.91
CA GLU A 193 -1.27 -10.87 -8.34
C GLU A 193 -0.41 -12.07 -8.76
N LEU A 194 -0.77 -12.73 -9.87
CA LEU A 194 -0.05 -13.90 -10.36
C LEU A 194 1.23 -13.48 -11.09
N ASP A 195 2.32 -14.19 -10.85
CA ASP A 195 3.61 -13.92 -11.51
C ASP A 195 3.51 -14.05 -13.04
N ALA A 196 2.70 -14.97 -13.51
CA ALA A 196 2.44 -15.17 -14.95
C ALA A 196 1.80 -13.94 -15.63
N ASP A 197 1.04 -13.13 -14.88
CA ASP A 197 0.36 -11.94 -15.40
C ASP A 197 1.27 -10.69 -15.38
N LEU A 198 2.31 -10.68 -14.52
CA LEU A 198 3.13 -9.50 -14.27
C LEU A 198 3.83 -8.93 -15.49
N PRO A 199 4.55 -9.72 -16.32
CA PRO A 199 5.28 -9.17 -17.47
C PRO A 199 4.36 -8.42 -18.43
N ALA A 200 3.18 -8.98 -18.72
CA ALA A 200 2.21 -8.36 -19.62
C ALA A 200 1.64 -7.05 -19.02
N LYS A 201 1.33 -7.04 -17.71
CA LYS A 201 0.79 -5.86 -17.04
C LYS A 201 1.83 -4.77 -16.88
N ILE A 202 3.09 -5.12 -16.58
CA ILE A 202 4.18 -4.15 -16.53
C ILE A 202 4.37 -3.50 -17.91
N ALA A 203 4.43 -4.30 -18.97
CA ALA A 203 4.52 -3.81 -20.34
C ALA A 203 3.33 -2.90 -20.70
N GLU A 204 2.11 -3.30 -20.35
CA GLU A 204 0.90 -2.52 -20.55
C GLU A 204 0.99 -1.18 -19.80
N TYR A 205 1.30 -1.19 -18.51
CA TYR A 205 1.46 0.04 -17.70
C TYR A 205 2.49 0.99 -18.31
N LEU A 206 3.64 0.45 -18.70
CA LEU A 206 4.72 1.24 -19.29
C LEU A 206 4.40 1.77 -20.70
N SER A 207 3.42 1.21 -21.40
CA SER A 207 2.99 1.65 -22.73
C SER A 207 2.10 2.90 -22.71
N TYR A 208 1.41 3.16 -21.61
CA TYR A 208 0.51 4.33 -21.51
C TYR A 208 1.31 5.64 -21.43
N PRO A 209 0.79 6.75 -22.01
CA PRO A 209 1.40 8.07 -21.84
C PRO A 209 1.46 8.48 -20.37
N GLN A 210 2.57 9.05 -19.98
CA GLN A 210 2.74 9.60 -18.63
C GLN A 210 2.08 10.98 -18.55
N GLY A 211 1.38 11.23 -17.44
CA GLY A 211 0.74 12.51 -17.19
C GLY A 211 1.74 13.65 -16.96
N ALA A 212 1.34 14.87 -17.29
CA ALA A 212 2.13 16.05 -17.00
C ALA A 212 2.30 16.22 -15.48
N GLY A 213 3.53 16.47 -15.01
CA GLY A 213 3.83 16.62 -13.58
C GLY A 213 4.03 15.31 -12.81
N SER A 214 4.06 14.16 -13.51
CA SER A 214 4.47 12.89 -12.89
C SER A 214 5.96 12.94 -12.49
N LEU A 215 6.26 12.39 -11.31
CA LEU A 215 7.61 12.34 -10.74
C LEU A 215 8.37 11.05 -11.08
N GLY A 216 7.77 10.16 -11.86
CA GLY A 216 8.35 8.89 -12.24
C GLY A 216 7.31 7.88 -12.71
N ARG A 217 7.78 6.65 -12.91
CA ARG A 217 6.95 5.54 -13.39
C ARG A 217 7.40 4.26 -12.69
N GLU A 218 7.07 4.15 -11.41
CA GLU A 218 7.51 3.04 -10.59
C GLU A 218 6.55 1.85 -10.70
N VAL A 219 7.12 0.65 -10.66
CA VAL A 219 6.39 -0.62 -10.51
C VAL A 219 6.70 -1.19 -9.14
N ILE A 220 5.73 -1.20 -8.23
CA ILE A 220 5.89 -1.65 -6.86
C ILE A 220 5.04 -2.90 -6.65
N LEU A 221 5.68 -4.03 -6.41
CA LEU A 221 4.99 -5.28 -6.17
C LEU A 221 4.56 -5.40 -4.70
N CYS A 222 3.42 -6.03 -4.45
CA CYS A 222 3.00 -6.45 -3.11
C CYS A 222 3.08 -7.98 -3.03
N ARG A 223 3.81 -8.51 -2.05
CA ARG A 223 4.04 -9.95 -1.87
C ARG A 223 4.02 -10.34 -0.41
N GLU A 224 3.64 -11.58 -0.14
CA GLU A 224 3.97 -12.20 1.14
C GLU A 224 5.48 -12.35 1.23
N GLY A 225 6.05 -12.16 2.41
CA GLY A 225 7.49 -12.24 2.61
C GLY A 225 7.84 -12.90 3.94
N TYR A 226 8.73 -13.87 3.93
CA TYR A 226 9.30 -14.42 5.15
C TYR A 226 10.64 -15.10 4.87
N CYS A 227 11.69 -14.56 5.45
CA CYS A 227 13.04 -15.10 5.34
C CYS A 227 13.41 -15.81 6.66
N ALA A 228 13.66 -17.10 6.58
CA ALA A 228 14.04 -17.95 7.72
C ALA A 228 15.30 -18.76 7.40
N PRO A 229 15.99 -19.38 8.38
CA PRO A 229 17.20 -20.17 8.13
C PRO A 229 17.00 -21.25 7.08
N THR A 230 15.84 -21.90 7.04
CA THR A 230 15.46 -22.89 6.04
C THR A 230 14.07 -22.64 5.47
N THR A 231 13.79 -23.22 4.30
CA THR A 231 12.45 -23.22 3.70
C THR A 231 11.41 -23.89 4.60
N GLN A 232 11.82 -24.92 5.32
CA GLN A 232 10.94 -25.64 6.25
C GLN A 232 10.55 -24.76 7.44
N ASP A 233 11.48 -23.99 7.99
CA ASP A 233 11.19 -23.03 9.08
C ASP A 233 10.24 -21.94 8.60
N ALA A 234 10.45 -21.43 7.39
CA ALA A 234 9.57 -20.44 6.77
C ALA A 234 8.14 -20.97 6.58
N ARG A 235 8.02 -22.20 6.10
CA ARG A 235 6.72 -22.86 5.93
C ARG A 235 6.02 -23.04 7.28
N GLN A 236 6.73 -23.54 8.28
CA GLN A 236 6.18 -23.78 9.62
C GLN A 236 5.66 -22.49 10.27
N ALA A 237 6.34 -21.36 10.04
CA ALA A 237 5.93 -20.06 10.60
C ALA A 237 4.71 -19.46 9.90
N LEU A 238 4.55 -19.69 8.59
CA LEU A 238 3.60 -18.94 7.77
C LEU A 238 2.38 -19.71 7.28
N GLU A 239 2.47 -21.05 7.10
CA GLU A 239 1.43 -21.80 6.37
C GLU A 239 0.04 -21.63 7.00
N GLU A 240 -0.06 -21.77 8.32
CA GLU A 240 -1.34 -21.62 9.03
C GLU A 240 -1.83 -20.16 9.06
N PRO A 241 -1.03 -19.16 9.48
CA PRO A 241 -1.46 -17.76 9.47
C PRO A 241 -1.85 -17.24 8.07
N LEU A 242 -1.16 -17.66 7.01
CA LEU A 242 -1.52 -17.26 5.64
C LEU A 242 -2.79 -17.94 5.16
N ARG A 243 -2.98 -19.22 5.47
CA ARG A 243 -4.22 -19.91 5.14
C ARG A 243 -5.42 -19.20 5.77
N ASP A 244 -5.36 -18.90 7.07
CA ASP A 244 -6.44 -18.22 7.78
C ASP A 244 -6.73 -16.83 7.19
N LEU A 245 -5.69 -16.10 6.83
CA LEU A 245 -5.83 -14.80 6.15
C LEU A 245 -6.51 -14.94 4.78
N TYR A 246 -6.10 -15.90 3.97
CA TYR A 246 -6.65 -16.09 2.62
C TYR A 246 -8.08 -16.64 2.68
N ASP A 247 -8.40 -17.49 3.64
CA ASP A 247 -9.77 -17.96 3.89
C ASP A 247 -10.70 -16.81 4.31
N ALA A 248 -10.22 -15.90 5.16
CA ALA A 248 -10.95 -14.69 5.51
C ALA A 248 -11.21 -13.80 4.27
N TYR A 249 -10.25 -13.65 3.36
CA TYR A 249 -10.43 -12.92 2.11
C TYR A 249 -11.48 -13.55 1.19
N THR A 250 -11.54 -14.88 1.11
CA THR A 250 -12.56 -15.61 0.31
C THR A 250 -13.97 -15.39 0.86
N GLY A 251 -14.12 -15.32 2.16
CA GLY A 251 -15.41 -15.07 2.84
C GLY A 251 -16.01 -13.69 2.59
N TRP A 252 -15.27 -12.73 2.04
CA TRP A 252 -15.72 -11.36 1.84
C TRP A 252 -16.49 -11.11 0.53
N LYS A 253 -17.23 -12.08 0.03
CA LYS A 253 -18.14 -11.98 -1.15
C LYS A 253 -17.52 -11.24 -2.34
N ARG A 254 -16.38 -11.71 -2.80
CA ARG A 254 -15.75 -11.20 -4.01
C ARG A 254 -16.34 -11.84 -5.26
N THR A 255 -16.08 -11.26 -6.43
CA THR A 255 -16.43 -11.90 -7.69
C THR A 255 -15.77 -13.28 -7.81
N SER A 256 -16.37 -14.20 -8.53
CA SER A 256 -15.85 -15.57 -8.71
C SER A 256 -14.37 -15.59 -9.16
N THR A 257 -13.96 -14.63 -10.00
CA THR A 257 -12.58 -14.48 -10.48
C THR A 257 -11.62 -14.01 -9.36
N ASP A 258 -12.10 -13.22 -8.43
CA ASP A 258 -11.32 -12.76 -7.28
C ASP A 258 -11.20 -13.86 -6.23
N ALA A 259 -12.28 -14.57 -5.95
CA ALA A 259 -12.29 -15.69 -5.01
C ALA A 259 -11.26 -16.76 -5.37
N ALA A 260 -11.19 -17.16 -6.65
CA ALA A 260 -10.25 -18.16 -7.13
C ALA A 260 -8.76 -17.81 -6.85
N ARG A 261 -8.41 -16.53 -6.77
CA ARG A 261 -7.04 -16.08 -6.44
C ARG A 261 -6.70 -16.20 -4.97
N TYR A 262 -7.69 -16.39 -4.10
CA TYR A 262 -7.50 -16.57 -2.65
C TYR A 262 -7.75 -18.02 -2.18
N THR A 263 -8.29 -18.88 -3.03
CA THR A 263 -8.50 -20.31 -2.71
C THR A 263 -7.30 -21.20 -3.02
N GLN A 264 -6.13 -20.61 -3.19
CA GLN A 264 -4.91 -21.33 -3.57
C GLN A 264 -4.25 -22.00 -2.37
N GLY A 265 -3.64 -23.15 -2.61
CA GLY A 265 -2.88 -23.88 -1.61
C GLY A 265 -1.54 -23.20 -1.25
N TRP A 266 -0.87 -23.72 -0.25
CA TRP A 266 0.43 -23.22 0.21
C TRP A 266 1.46 -23.07 -0.93
N ASP A 267 1.60 -24.10 -1.76
CA ASP A 267 2.64 -24.13 -2.80
C ASP A 267 2.43 -23.00 -3.82
N GLU A 268 1.17 -22.73 -4.21
CA GLU A 268 0.83 -21.63 -5.11
C GLU A 268 1.04 -20.25 -4.51
N ILE A 269 0.81 -20.10 -3.18
CA ILE A 269 1.07 -18.84 -2.48
C ILE A 269 2.57 -18.64 -2.33
N ALA A 270 3.30 -19.67 -1.91
CA ALA A 270 4.74 -19.60 -1.72
C ALA A 270 5.48 -19.33 -3.05
N ASP A 271 5.02 -19.93 -4.14
CA ASP A 271 5.64 -19.79 -5.46
C ASP A 271 5.61 -18.35 -6.00
N ARG A 272 4.61 -17.54 -5.66
CA ARG A 272 4.53 -16.12 -6.03
C ARG A 272 4.96 -15.15 -4.91
N SER A 273 5.60 -15.64 -3.85
CA SER A 273 5.97 -14.87 -2.67
C SER A 273 7.49 -14.84 -2.48
N VAL A 274 7.99 -14.02 -1.57
CA VAL A 274 9.39 -13.99 -1.17
C VAL A 274 9.54 -14.74 0.15
N ILE A 275 9.40 -16.08 0.08
CA ILE A 275 9.36 -16.97 1.25
C ILE A 275 10.43 -18.05 1.09
N GLY A 276 11.24 -18.28 2.13
CA GLY A 276 12.22 -19.35 2.12
C GLY A 276 13.50 -19.04 2.87
N SER A 277 14.58 -19.73 2.51
CA SER A 277 15.92 -19.45 3.00
C SER A 277 16.44 -18.11 2.45
N PRO A 278 17.50 -17.52 3.04
CA PRO A 278 18.10 -16.28 2.54
C PRO A 278 18.46 -16.35 1.05
N ALA A 279 19.04 -17.45 0.58
CA ALA A 279 19.39 -17.62 -0.84
C ALA A 279 18.12 -17.60 -1.72
N GLN A 280 17.07 -18.32 -1.36
CA GLN A 280 15.82 -18.33 -2.13
C GLN A 280 15.13 -16.98 -2.12
N CYS A 281 15.13 -16.25 -1.00
CA CYS A 281 14.59 -14.91 -0.93
C CYS A 281 15.38 -13.94 -1.84
N ALA A 282 16.71 -14.01 -1.83
CA ALA A 282 17.58 -13.22 -2.70
C ALA A 282 17.32 -13.52 -4.19
N ASP A 283 17.22 -14.79 -4.58
CA ASP A 283 16.93 -15.21 -5.95
C ASP A 283 15.54 -14.70 -6.39
N ARG A 284 14.57 -14.77 -5.49
CA ARG A 284 13.21 -14.29 -5.79
C ARG A 284 13.16 -12.76 -5.96
N LEU A 285 13.86 -12.01 -5.14
CA LEU A 285 14.00 -10.57 -5.29
C LEU A 285 14.70 -10.19 -6.59
N ALA A 286 15.75 -10.93 -6.97
CA ALA A 286 16.44 -10.74 -8.24
C ALA A 286 15.49 -11.00 -9.44
N HIS A 287 14.73 -12.08 -9.39
CA HIS A 287 13.73 -12.43 -10.40
C HIS A 287 12.70 -11.31 -10.62
N TYR A 288 12.12 -10.75 -9.54
CA TYR A 288 11.18 -9.64 -9.67
C TYR A 288 11.82 -8.36 -10.21
N LYS A 289 13.09 -8.11 -9.88
CA LYS A 289 13.84 -6.99 -10.44
C LYS A 289 14.05 -7.18 -11.96
N GLU A 290 14.36 -8.39 -12.41
CA GLU A 290 14.50 -8.72 -13.83
C GLU A 290 13.16 -8.59 -14.59
N MET A 291 12.02 -8.85 -13.94
CA MET A 291 10.70 -8.58 -14.51
C MET A 291 10.38 -7.09 -14.68
N GLY A 292 11.18 -6.19 -14.10
CA GLY A 292 10.99 -4.74 -14.21
C GLY A 292 10.35 -4.11 -12.96
N ALA A 293 10.36 -4.78 -11.82
CA ALA A 293 9.92 -4.17 -10.57
C ALA A 293 11.01 -3.25 -9.99
N ASP A 294 10.60 -2.03 -9.59
CA ASP A 294 11.46 -1.05 -8.93
C ASP A 294 11.54 -1.27 -7.42
N GLY A 295 10.47 -1.79 -6.83
CA GLY A 295 10.39 -2.08 -5.41
C GLY A 295 9.37 -3.17 -5.08
N ILE A 296 9.45 -3.69 -3.87
CA ILE A 296 8.54 -4.72 -3.37
C ILE A 296 8.10 -4.41 -1.94
N ILE A 297 6.82 -4.48 -1.71
CA ILE A 297 6.19 -4.36 -0.39
C ILE A 297 5.95 -5.77 0.13
N LEU A 298 6.58 -6.11 1.23
CA LEU A 298 6.50 -7.42 1.86
C LEU A 298 5.55 -7.40 3.06
N ARG A 299 4.51 -8.24 3.03
CA ARG A 299 3.72 -8.54 4.23
C ARG A 299 4.38 -9.70 4.96
N ILE A 300 5.09 -9.36 6.04
CA ILE A 300 5.89 -10.30 6.83
C ILE A 300 5.06 -10.91 7.94
N GLN A 301 4.16 -10.15 8.54
CA GLN A 301 3.33 -10.59 9.65
C GLN A 301 1.85 -10.70 9.24
N PRO A 302 1.37 -11.87 8.80
CA PRO A 302 -0.05 -12.12 8.72
C PRO A 302 -0.68 -12.14 10.12
N PRO A 303 -2.01 -11.97 10.25
CA PRO A 303 -2.70 -12.05 11.53
C PRO A 303 -2.43 -13.36 12.27
N GLY A 304 -2.30 -13.28 13.60
CA GLY A 304 -2.00 -14.43 14.44
C GLY A 304 -0.51 -14.80 14.56
N MET A 305 0.35 -14.21 13.72
CA MET A 305 1.79 -14.44 13.85
C MET A 305 2.37 -13.63 15.03
N PRO A 306 3.21 -14.26 15.90
CA PRO A 306 3.88 -13.57 16.99
C PRO A 306 4.80 -12.44 16.49
N GLN A 307 4.86 -11.32 17.25
CA GLN A 307 5.78 -10.21 17.00
C GLN A 307 7.23 -10.67 16.85
N SER A 308 7.68 -11.55 17.70
CA SER A 308 9.07 -12.06 17.67
C SER A 308 9.44 -12.72 16.33
N GLU A 309 8.51 -13.38 15.67
CA GLU A 309 8.75 -14.00 14.36
C GLU A 309 8.83 -12.92 13.25
N ALA A 310 7.98 -11.89 13.33
CA ALA A 310 8.05 -10.77 12.39
C ALA A 310 9.40 -10.04 12.50
N LEU A 311 9.88 -9.78 13.71
CA LEU A 311 11.18 -9.11 13.92
C LEU A 311 12.35 -9.91 13.35
N LYS A 312 12.39 -11.24 13.58
CA LYS A 312 13.41 -12.12 13.00
C LYS A 312 13.43 -12.07 11.47
N ALA A 313 12.24 -12.08 10.86
CA ALA A 313 12.15 -12.03 9.40
C ALA A 313 12.58 -10.67 8.84
N ILE A 314 12.24 -9.54 9.50
CA ILE A 314 12.71 -8.20 9.12
C ILE A 314 14.25 -8.13 9.16
N GLU A 315 14.87 -8.61 10.25
CA GLU A 315 16.35 -8.69 10.35
C GLU A 315 16.95 -9.54 9.24
N SER A 316 16.33 -10.70 8.95
CA SER A 316 16.80 -11.60 7.90
C SER A 316 16.78 -10.95 6.51
N PHE A 317 15.74 -10.18 6.18
CA PHE A 317 15.68 -9.42 4.94
C PHE A 317 16.72 -8.30 4.87
N GLY A 318 17.02 -7.65 6.00
CA GLY A 318 18.07 -6.63 6.08
C GLY A 318 19.49 -7.14 5.81
N ASN A 319 19.69 -8.44 5.90
CA ASN A 319 20.99 -9.10 5.67
C ASN A 319 21.12 -9.70 4.25
N LEU A 320 20.13 -9.53 3.36
CA LEU A 320 20.17 -9.94 1.95
C LEU A 320 20.83 -8.87 1.07
#